data_2e26e987e68d3d3ddde65c5c1b02c3a6
#
_entry.id   2e26e987e68d3d3ddde65c5c1b02c3a6
#
_cell.length_a   1.000
_cell.length_b   1.000
_cell.length_c   1.000
_cell.angle_alpha   90.00
_cell.angle_beta   90.00
_cell.angle_gamma   90.00
#
_symmetry.space_group_name_H-M   'P 1'
#
loop_
_entity.id
_entity.type
_entity.pdbx_description
1 polymer ?
#
loop_
_entity_poly.entity_id
_entity_poly.type
_entity_poly.pdbx_seq_one_letter_code
_entity_poly.pdbx_strand_id
1 'polypeptide(L)'
;NRPFSLKIVADAINAIGAQKVQIIEPHSYRAMSLINKSVGALATMEYFMNGILKSNELQLDVVAVLPDEGAQARYHIPHAIPSICCEKRRDPKTGKLLSFEVCTKETDNCKDKDLVLMDDLCDGGGTFLGLAPKLRELAPKSISLLVTHAIQLDGIKKVAQAYDHVFITNSYKEWGAEPELPDNVTVFKVFR
;
A
#
# COMPACT_ATOMS: atom_id res chain seq x y z
N ASN A 1 -10.44 12.75 -25.29
CA ASN A 1 -10.80 11.34 -25.26
C ASN A 1 -9.55 10.50 -25.02
N ARG A 2 -9.31 10.08 -23.78
CA ARG A 2 -8.28 9.07 -23.49
C ARG A 2 -8.89 7.69 -23.67
N PRO A 3 -8.23 6.75 -24.33
CA PRO A 3 -8.73 5.38 -24.47
C PRO A 3 -8.88 4.78 -23.06
N PHE A 4 -9.96 4.04 -22.83
CA PHE A 4 -10.17 3.31 -21.58
C PHE A 4 -9.31 2.04 -21.61
N SER A 5 -8.01 2.20 -21.33
CA SER A 5 -7.00 1.15 -21.45
C SER A 5 -7.32 -0.11 -20.63
N LEU A 6 -7.93 0.04 -19.47
CA LEU A 6 -8.36 -1.08 -18.63
C LEU A 6 -9.36 -2.00 -19.39
N LYS A 7 -10.26 -1.43 -20.20
CA LYS A 7 -11.21 -2.23 -20.99
C LYS A 7 -10.48 -3.08 -22.03
N ILE A 8 -9.47 -2.51 -22.69
CA ILE A 8 -8.68 -3.24 -23.72
C ILE A 8 -7.94 -4.41 -23.07
N VAL A 9 -7.32 -4.19 -21.91
CA VAL A 9 -6.61 -5.25 -21.16
C VAL A 9 -7.61 -6.31 -20.68
N ALA A 10 -8.77 -5.91 -20.16
CA ALA A 10 -9.80 -6.84 -19.72
C ALA A 10 -10.33 -7.70 -20.88
N ASP A 11 -10.54 -7.11 -22.05
CA ASP A 11 -10.98 -7.87 -23.24
C ASP A 11 -9.94 -8.90 -23.69
N ALA A 12 -8.66 -8.52 -23.66
CA ALA A 12 -7.57 -9.45 -23.98
C ALA A 12 -7.51 -10.63 -22.98
N ILE A 13 -7.66 -10.36 -21.66
CA ILE A 13 -7.71 -11.40 -20.63
C ILE A 13 -8.95 -12.30 -20.84
N ASN A 14 -10.11 -11.72 -21.11
CA ASN A 14 -11.35 -12.47 -21.35
C ASN A 14 -11.27 -13.38 -22.57
N ALA A 15 -10.53 -12.94 -23.62
CA ALA A 15 -10.32 -13.74 -24.83
C ALA A 15 -9.49 -15.02 -24.59
N ILE A 16 -8.71 -15.09 -23.49
CA ILE A 16 -7.98 -16.30 -23.11
C ILE A 16 -8.95 -17.44 -22.74
N GLY A 17 -10.16 -17.12 -22.29
CA GLY A 17 -11.17 -18.12 -21.91
C GLY A 17 -10.84 -18.86 -20.60
N ALA A 18 -10.07 -18.27 -19.71
CA ALA A 18 -9.68 -18.87 -18.43
C ALA A 18 -10.91 -19.27 -17.59
N GLN A 19 -10.82 -20.39 -16.88
CA GLN A 19 -11.90 -20.83 -15.97
C GLN A 19 -11.98 -19.97 -14.70
N LYS A 20 -10.85 -19.40 -14.27
CA LYS A 20 -10.75 -18.49 -13.13
C LYS A 20 -9.61 -17.51 -13.38
N VAL A 21 -9.83 -16.23 -13.05
CA VAL A 21 -8.80 -15.19 -13.06
C VAL A 21 -8.65 -14.65 -11.64
N GLN A 22 -7.48 -14.81 -11.06
CA GLN A 22 -7.20 -14.21 -9.74
C GLN A 22 -6.49 -12.89 -9.95
N ILE A 23 -7.01 -11.84 -9.31
CA ILE A 23 -6.43 -10.49 -9.33
C ILE A 23 -5.96 -10.17 -7.93
N ILE A 24 -4.67 -9.97 -7.77
CA ILE A 24 -4.07 -9.62 -6.49
C ILE A 24 -3.99 -8.11 -6.39
N GLU A 25 -4.54 -7.57 -5.32
CA GLU A 25 -4.53 -6.14 -5.00
C GLU A 25 -5.00 -5.25 -6.16
N PRO A 26 -6.23 -5.41 -6.67
CA PRO A 26 -6.71 -4.55 -7.76
C PRO A 26 -6.78 -3.10 -7.28
N HIS A 27 -6.17 -2.18 -8.03
CA HIS A 27 -6.21 -0.75 -7.72
C HIS A 27 -7.65 -0.21 -7.64
N SER A 28 -8.57 -0.82 -8.38
CA SER A 28 -10.00 -0.52 -8.28
C SER A 28 -10.86 -1.74 -8.61
N TYR A 29 -12.04 -1.82 -8.01
CA TYR A 29 -13.03 -2.87 -8.30
C TYR A 29 -13.52 -2.88 -9.76
N ARG A 30 -13.24 -1.84 -10.55
CA ARG A 30 -13.54 -1.81 -11.99
C ARG A 30 -12.81 -2.91 -12.76
N ALA A 31 -11.62 -3.29 -12.35
CA ALA A 31 -10.91 -4.41 -12.97
C ALA A 31 -11.72 -5.71 -12.84
N MET A 32 -12.23 -5.97 -11.63
CA MET A 32 -13.02 -7.17 -11.36
C MET A 32 -14.38 -7.18 -12.09
N SER A 33 -15.01 -6.00 -12.30
CA SER A 33 -16.27 -5.92 -13.05
C SER A 33 -16.11 -6.12 -14.55
N LEU A 34 -14.91 -5.95 -15.11
CA LEU A 34 -14.63 -6.07 -16.54
C LEU A 34 -14.01 -7.42 -16.91
N ILE A 35 -13.36 -8.10 -15.97
CA ILE A 35 -12.71 -9.39 -16.20
C ILE A 35 -13.63 -10.52 -15.76
N ASN A 36 -13.98 -11.38 -16.70
CA ASN A 36 -14.87 -12.51 -16.46
C ASN A 36 -14.25 -13.51 -15.50
N LYS A 37 -15.09 -14.11 -14.63
CA LYS A 37 -14.68 -15.11 -13.62
C LYS A 37 -13.53 -14.64 -12.72
N SER A 38 -13.42 -13.32 -12.52
CA SER A 38 -12.38 -12.75 -11.67
C SER A 38 -12.69 -12.92 -10.17
N VAL A 39 -11.64 -13.15 -9.40
CA VAL A 39 -11.67 -13.17 -7.93
C VAL A 39 -10.55 -12.26 -7.46
N GLY A 40 -10.90 -11.28 -6.63
CA GLY A 40 -9.91 -10.36 -6.03
C GLY A 40 -9.37 -10.91 -4.72
N ALA A 41 -8.11 -10.60 -4.43
CA ALA A 41 -7.50 -10.79 -3.12
C ALA A 41 -6.79 -9.48 -2.72
N LEU A 42 -7.08 -8.99 -1.51
CA LEU A 42 -6.42 -7.83 -0.94
C LEU A 42 -5.23 -8.30 -0.09
N ALA A 43 -4.08 -8.48 -0.75
CA ALA A 43 -2.88 -9.02 -0.13
C ALA A 43 -2.35 -8.09 0.98
N THR A 44 -2.36 -6.77 0.76
CA THR A 44 -1.99 -5.78 1.78
C THR A 44 -2.79 -5.97 3.06
N MET A 45 -4.11 -6.11 2.95
CA MET A 45 -4.98 -6.29 4.12
C MET A 45 -4.75 -7.63 4.81
N GLU A 46 -4.54 -8.70 4.04
CA GLU A 46 -4.25 -10.04 4.57
C GLU A 46 -2.92 -10.03 5.35
N TYR A 47 -1.86 -9.44 4.80
CA TYR A 47 -0.57 -9.36 5.48
C TYR A 47 -0.59 -8.40 6.67
N PHE A 48 -1.35 -7.31 6.61
CA PHE A 48 -1.57 -6.45 7.76
C PHE A 48 -2.21 -7.24 8.92
N MET A 49 -3.33 -7.92 8.66
CA MET A 49 -4.09 -8.64 9.69
C MET A 49 -3.35 -9.89 10.21
N ASN A 50 -2.73 -10.68 9.33
CA ASN A 50 -2.16 -11.98 9.67
C ASN A 50 -0.64 -11.94 9.84
N GLY A 51 0.06 -11.05 9.15
CA GLY A 51 1.50 -10.89 9.25
C GLY A 51 1.88 -9.93 10.38
N ILE A 52 1.54 -8.65 10.23
CA ILE A 52 2.02 -7.58 11.11
C ILE A 52 1.32 -7.62 12.48
N LEU A 53 -0.01 -7.71 12.53
CA LEU A 53 -0.74 -7.69 13.81
C LEU A 53 -0.55 -8.95 14.65
N LYS A 54 -0.32 -10.12 14.02
CA LYS A 54 -0.11 -11.39 14.74
C LYS A 54 1.36 -11.67 15.05
N SER A 55 2.30 -11.03 14.36
CA SER A 55 3.71 -11.14 14.71
C SER A 55 3.93 -10.40 16.01
N ASN A 56 4.61 -11.03 16.98
CA ASN A 56 4.94 -10.38 18.27
C ASN A 56 5.88 -9.17 18.13
N GLU A 57 6.23 -8.78 16.91
CA GLU A 57 7.11 -7.67 16.61
C GLU A 57 6.40 -6.31 16.72
N LEU A 58 5.09 -6.26 16.43
CA LEU A 58 4.27 -5.07 16.68
C LEU A 58 3.19 -5.44 17.71
N GLN A 59 3.39 -5.04 18.95
CA GLN A 59 2.38 -5.17 20.02
C GLN A 59 1.12 -4.39 19.63
N LEU A 60 -0.02 -4.65 20.29
CA LEU A 60 -1.40 -4.19 19.99
C LEU A 60 -1.61 -2.66 19.85
N ASP A 61 -0.57 -1.86 19.86
CA ASP A 61 -0.57 -0.41 19.73
C ASP A 61 -0.33 0.08 18.29
N VAL A 62 -0.98 -0.60 17.32
CA VAL A 62 -0.85 -0.29 15.89
C VAL A 62 -1.94 0.67 15.45
N VAL A 63 -1.58 1.66 14.64
CA VAL A 63 -2.49 2.54 13.91
C VAL A 63 -2.30 2.33 12.41
N ALA A 64 -3.37 1.99 11.71
CA ALA A 64 -3.36 1.90 10.25
C ALA A 64 -3.35 3.30 9.63
N VAL A 65 -2.46 3.54 8.68
CA VAL A 65 -2.36 4.81 7.96
C VAL A 65 -2.72 4.58 6.50
N LEU A 66 -3.65 5.37 5.98
CA LEU A 66 -4.12 5.30 4.60
C LEU A 66 -3.66 6.57 3.87
N PRO A 67 -2.91 6.44 2.76
CA PRO A 67 -2.25 7.58 2.11
C PRO A 67 -3.21 8.54 1.42
N ASP A 68 -4.45 8.12 1.16
CA ASP A 68 -5.51 8.92 0.54
C ASP A 68 -6.88 8.23 0.66
N GLU A 69 -7.93 8.96 0.23
CA GLU A 69 -9.31 8.46 0.20
C GLU A 69 -9.48 7.20 -0.68
N GLY A 70 -8.67 7.05 -1.73
CA GLY A 70 -8.70 5.87 -2.59
C GLY A 70 -8.26 4.60 -1.84
N ALA A 71 -7.22 4.70 -1.03
CA ALA A 71 -6.79 3.64 -0.14
C ALA A 71 -7.82 3.38 0.96
N GLN A 72 -8.43 4.44 1.51
CA GLN A 72 -9.51 4.31 2.50
C GLN A 72 -10.73 3.56 1.94
N ALA A 73 -11.12 3.85 0.71
CA ALA A 73 -12.22 3.14 0.05
C ALA A 73 -11.86 1.68 -0.29
N ARG A 74 -10.57 1.35 -0.47
CA ARG A 74 -10.07 0.01 -0.80
C ARG A 74 -9.95 -0.86 0.42
N TYR A 75 -9.35 -0.31 1.50
CA TYR A 75 -9.05 -1.07 2.72
C TYR A 75 -10.11 -0.82 3.79
N HIS A 76 -10.87 -1.84 4.10
CA HIS A 76 -11.88 -1.80 5.17
C HIS A 76 -11.20 -2.17 6.49
N ILE A 77 -10.58 -1.18 7.15
CA ILE A 77 -9.94 -1.39 8.44
C ILE A 77 -11.02 -1.75 9.49
N PRO A 78 -10.85 -2.85 10.23
CA PRO A 78 -11.78 -3.20 11.32
C PRO A 78 -11.87 -2.07 12.35
N HIS A 79 -13.07 -1.78 12.85
CA HIS A 79 -13.31 -0.71 13.84
C HIS A 79 -12.48 -0.82 15.12
N ALA A 80 -12.03 -2.03 15.45
CA ALA A 80 -11.17 -2.26 16.61
C ALA A 80 -9.72 -1.75 16.42
N ILE A 81 -9.33 -1.41 15.19
CA ILE A 81 -7.98 -0.92 14.86
C ILE A 81 -8.08 0.57 14.56
N PRO A 82 -7.41 1.43 15.33
CA PRO A 82 -7.35 2.84 15.02
C PRO A 82 -6.79 3.08 13.61
N SER A 83 -7.36 4.02 12.88
CA SER A 83 -6.88 4.36 11.54
C SER A 83 -6.92 5.85 11.29
N ILE A 84 -5.95 6.35 10.53
CA ILE A 84 -5.90 7.73 10.06
C ILE A 84 -5.80 7.74 8.53
N CYS A 85 -6.43 8.72 7.90
CA CYS A 85 -6.33 8.94 6.47
C CYS A 85 -5.52 10.21 6.20
N CYS A 86 -4.70 10.19 5.15
CA CYS A 86 -3.97 11.34 4.67
C CYS A 86 -4.65 11.94 3.44
N GLU A 87 -4.48 13.24 3.25
CA GLU A 87 -4.96 13.95 2.07
C GLU A 87 -3.78 14.41 1.22
N LYS A 88 -3.90 14.22 -0.10
CA LYS A 88 -2.96 14.75 -1.09
C LYS A 88 -3.48 16.07 -1.60
N ARG A 89 -2.85 17.19 -1.24
CA ARG A 89 -3.12 18.48 -1.86
C ARG A 89 -2.36 18.63 -3.16
N ARG A 90 -3.08 18.85 -4.24
CA ARG A 90 -2.52 19.07 -5.57
C ARG A 90 -2.83 20.48 -6.05
N ASP A 91 -1.89 21.07 -6.76
CA ASP A 91 -2.12 22.32 -7.48
C ASP A 91 -3.26 22.09 -8.52
N PRO A 92 -4.37 22.83 -8.44
CA PRO A 92 -5.51 22.62 -9.34
C PRO A 92 -5.19 22.95 -10.81
N LYS A 93 -4.15 23.76 -11.08
CA LYS A 93 -3.78 24.15 -12.44
C LYS A 93 -2.78 23.19 -13.06
N THR A 94 -1.80 22.72 -12.30
CA THR A 94 -0.70 21.89 -12.80
C THR A 94 -0.84 20.42 -12.46
N GLY A 95 -1.71 20.06 -11.49
CA GLY A 95 -1.85 18.70 -10.95
C GLY A 95 -0.65 18.26 -10.11
N LYS A 96 0.35 19.11 -9.90
CA LYS A 96 1.51 18.79 -9.08
C LYS A 96 1.12 18.64 -7.62
N LEU A 97 1.73 17.65 -6.96
CA LEU A 97 1.60 17.45 -5.53
C LEU A 97 2.21 18.65 -4.79
N LEU A 98 1.43 19.31 -3.94
CA LEU A 98 1.86 20.45 -3.13
C LEU A 98 2.26 20.01 -1.72
N SER A 99 1.41 19.23 -1.08
CA SER A 99 1.63 18.76 0.30
C SER A 99 0.84 17.49 0.58
N PHE A 100 1.21 16.85 1.67
CA PHE A 100 0.40 15.86 2.35
C PHE A 100 -0.10 16.46 3.68
N GLU A 101 -1.36 16.22 4.00
CA GLU A 101 -1.95 16.56 5.27
C GLU A 101 -2.50 15.30 5.91
N VAL A 102 -2.24 15.13 7.20
CA VAL A 102 -2.86 14.06 7.98
C VAL A 102 -4.19 14.58 8.48
N CYS A 103 -5.28 13.87 8.23
CA CYS A 103 -6.60 14.27 8.72
C CYS A 103 -6.62 14.24 10.25
N THR A 104 -6.71 15.44 10.84
CA THR A 104 -6.35 15.73 12.23
C THR A 104 -7.32 15.23 13.30
N LYS A 105 -8.46 14.65 12.95
CA LYS A 105 -9.49 14.29 13.94
C LYS A 105 -9.11 13.13 14.87
N GLU A 106 -8.06 12.36 14.55
CA GLU A 106 -7.66 11.15 15.28
C GLU A 106 -6.14 11.07 15.54
N THR A 107 -5.40 12.16 15.35
CA THR A 107 -3.93 12.19 15.49
C THR A 107 -3.43 11.99 16.93
N ASP A 108 -4.26 12.29 17.93
CA ASP A 108 -3.92 12.06 19.35
C ASP A 108 -3.65 10.58 19.66
N ASN A 109 -4.15 9.67 18.80
CA ASN A 109 -3.94 8.24 18.93
C ASN A 109 -2.63 7.73 18.33
N CYS A 110 -1.81 8.59 17.74
CA CYS A 110 -0.59 8.18 17.00
C CYS A 110 0.68 8.23 17.86
N LYS A 111 0.67 9.05 18.92
CA LYS A 111 1.85 9.22 19.78
C LYS A 111 2.21 7.90 20.46
N ASP A 112 3.49 7.56 20.43
CA ASP A 112 4.08 6.34 21.01
C ASP A 112 3.49 5.03 20.44
N LYS A 113 2.80 5.08 19.25
CA LYS A 113 2.22 3.94 18.56
C LYS A 113 3.05 3.52 17.36
N ASP A 114 2.84 2.30 16.90
CA ASP A 114 3.41 1.78 15.66
C ASP A 114 2.47 2.13 14.48
N LEU A 115 2.89 3.04 13.60
CA LEU A 115 2.12 3.45 12.44
C LEU A 115 2.43 2.54 11.25
N VAL A 116 1.41 1.98 10.60
CA VAL A 116 1.57 1.15 9.40
C VAL A 116 0.87 1.82 8.23
N LEU A 117 1.64 2.45 7.35
CA LEU A 117 1.15 3.02 6.11
C LEU A 117 0.91 1.91 5.08
N MET A 118 -0.30 1.84 4.53
CA MET A 118 -0.74 0.77 3.63
C MET A 118 -1.13 1.33 2.28
N ASP A 119 -0.59 0.73 1.19
CA ASP A 119 -1.02 1.04 -0.18
C ASP A 119 -0.85 -0.17 -1.10
N ASP A 120 -1.38 -0.09 -2.33
CA ASP A 120 -1.27 -1.16 -3.33
C ASP A 120 0.06 -1.13 -4.08
N LEU A 121 0.62 0.06 -4.36
CA LEU A 121 1.74 0.23 -5.29
C LEU A 121 2.83 1.15 -4.77
N CYS A 122 4.07 0.70 -4.82
CA CYS A 122 5.27 1.52 -4.70
C CYS A 122 6.12 1.43 -5.97
N ASP A 123 6.15 2.51 -6.76
CA ASP A 123 7.05 2.66 -7.90
C ASP A 123 8.33 3.40 -7.48
N GLY A 124 8.44 4.69 -7.71
CA GLY A 124 9.58 5.51 -7.29
C GLY A 124 9.55 5.96 -5.82
N GLY A 125 8.52 5.61 -5.05
CA GLY A 125 8.39 5.90 -3.63
C GLY A 125 7.97 7.33 -3.27
N GLY A 126 7.71 8.21 -4.25
CA GLY A 126 7.49 9.65 -4.02
C GLY A 126 6.35 9.97 -3.03
N THR A 127 5.23 9.24 -3.07
CA THR A 127 4.13 9.40 -2.11
C THR A 127 4.60 9.12 -0.69
N PHE A 128 5.31 8.03 -0.48
CA PHE A 128 5.75 7.56 0.82
C PHE A 128 6.85 8.43 1.40
N LEU A 129 7.79 8.88 0.57
CA LEU A 129 8.83 9.83 0.97
C LEU A 129 8.25 11.17 1.41
N GLY A 130 7.16 11.62 0.77
CA GLY A 130 6.48 12.85 1.17
C GLY A 130 5.66 12.71 2.46
N LEU A 131 5.14 11.49 2.75
CA LEU A 131 4.36 11.20 3.95
C LEU A 131 5.24 10.92 5.18
N ALA A 132 6.39 10.30 5.03
CA ALA A 132 7.24 9.89 6.16
C ALA A 132 7.53 11.04 7.15
N PRO A 133 7.97 12.25 6.74
CA PRO A 133 8.19 13.35 7.69
C PRO A 133 6.91 13.78 8.40
N LYS A 134 5.76 13.75 7.72
CA LYS A 134 4.45 14.09 8.32
C LYS A 134 4.01 13.09 9.39
N LEU A 135 4.27 11.81 9.15
CA LEU A 135 4.00 10.77 10.13
C LEU A 135 4.94 10.88 11.34
N ARG A 136 6.22 11.24 11.13
CA ARG A 136 7.18 11.49 12.22
C ARG A 136 6.78 12.68 13.11
N GLU A 137 6.12 13.72 12.56
CA GLU A 137 5.59 14.86 13.34
C GLU A 137 4.55 14.41 14.38
N LEU A 138 3.90 13.25 14.23
CA LEU A 138 2.95 12.67 15.18
C LEU A 138 3.62 11.98 16.39
N ALA A 139 4.95 12.00 16.46
CA ALA A 139 5.75 11.34 17.50
C ALA A 139 5.43 9.85 17.69
N PRO A 140 5.34 9.05 16.62
CA PRO A 140 5.09 7.62 16.75
C PRO A 140 6.30 6.89 17.34
N LYS A 141 6.07 5.68 17.83
CA LYS A 141 7.13 4.75 18.23
C LYS A 141 7.91 4.26 17.02
N SER A 142 7.19 3.88 15.95
CA SER A 142 7.78 3.50 14.66
C SER A 142 6.85 3.86 13.50
N ILE A 143 7.40 3.97 12.28
CA ILE A 143 6.64 4.04 11.05
C ILE A 143 7.03 2.90 10.12
N SER A 144 6.06 2.13 9.68
CA SER A 144 6.23 1.04 8.73
C SER A 144 5.48 1.31 7.44
N LEU A 145 6.00 0.81 6.33
CA LEU A 145 5.34 0.82 5.02
C LEU A 145 4.96 -0.61 4.64
N LEU A 146 3.72 -0.84 4.22
CA LEU A 146 3.25 -2.09 3.66
C LEU A 146 2.66 -1.86 2.28
N VAL A 147 3.25 -2.45 1.24
CA VAL A 147 2.75 -2.38 -0.14
C VAL A 147 2.77 -3.74 -0.82
N THR A 148 1.73 -4.02 -1.61
CA THR A 148 1.66 -5.25 -2.38
C THR A 148 2.59 -5.20 -3.59
N HIS A 149 2.48 -4.18 -4.45
CA HIS A 149 3.22 -4.12 -5.70
C HIS A 149 4.43 -3.19 -5.57
N ALA A 150 5.58 -3.74 -5.27
CA ALA A 150 6.86 -3.03 -5.33
C ALA A 150 7.45 -3.15 -6.75
N ILE A 151 7.74 -2.04 -7.42
CA ILE A 151 8.15 -2.04 -8.83
C ILE A 151 9.65 -1.82 -8.97
N GLN A 152 10.16 -0.68 -8.50
CA GLN A 152 11.56 -0.27 -8.68
C GLN A 152 12.37 -0.49 -7.43
N LEU A 153 13.54 -1.15 -7.56
CA LEU A 153 14.48 -1.36 -6.45
C LEU A 153 14.94 -0.02 -5.85
N ASP A 154 15.23 0.97 -6.69
CA ASP A 154 15.63 2.31 -6.22
C ASP A 154 14.53 3.01 -5.42
N GLY A 155 13.27 2.80 -5.79
CA GLY A 155 12.12 3.29 -5.02
C GLY A 155 12.08 2.65 -3.63
N ILE A 156 12.25 1.33 -3.56
CA ILE A 156 12.28 0.57 -2.29
C ILE A 156 13.48 0.99 -1.43
N LYS A 157 14.67 1.12 -2.01
CA LYS A 157 15.86 1.60 -1.28
C LYS A 157 15.66 2.98 -0.66
N LYS A 158 15.01 3.91 -1.37
CA LYS A 158 14.71 5.25 -0.87
C LYS A 158 13.70 5.22 0.28
N VAL A 159 12.60 4.47 0.13
CA VAL A 159 11.60 4.41 1.20
C VAL A 159 12.13 3.67 2.43
N ALA A 160 12.99 2.68 2.26
CA ALA A 160 13.64 1.97 3.36
C ALA A 160 14.52 2.90 4.24
N GLN A 161 15.05 3.99 3.68
CA GLN A 161 15.79 5.00 4.48
C GLN A 161 14.86 5.89 5.32
N ALA A 162 13.59 6.01 4.95
CA ALA A 162 12.63 6.90 5.60
C ALA A 162 11.73 6.18 6.61
N TYR A 163 11.57 4.85 6.48
CA TYR A 163 10.72 4.00 7.31
C TYR A 163 11.55 3.05 8.16
N ASP A 164 11.05 2.71 9.35
CA ASP A 164 11.72 1.76 10.25
C ASP A 164 11.63 0.34 9.67
N HIS A 165 10.48 -0.02 9.07
CA HIS A 165 10.26 -1.29 8.39
C HIS A 165 9.52 -1.07 7.08
N VAL A 166 9.88 -1.87 6.07
CA VAL A 166 9.21 -1.89 4.77
C VAL A 166 8.80 -3.32 4.44
N PHE A 167 7.51 -3.55 4.28
CA PHE A 167 6.93 -4.83 3.92
C PHE A 167 6.46 -4.76 2.47
N ILE A 168 6.97 -5.65 1.63
CA ILE A 168 6.59 -5.77 0.22
C ILE A 168 6.21 -7.21 -0.11
N THR A 169 5.71 -7.44 -1.31
CA THR A 169 5.45 -8.82 -1.77
C THR A 169 6.21 -9.15 -3.05
N ASN A 170 6.23 -10.44 -3.39
CA ASN A 170 6.76 -10.92 -4.68
C ASN A 170 5.70 -10.88 -5.81
N SER A 171 4.64 -10.06 -5.69
CA SER A 171 3.57 -9.98 -6.68
C SER A 171 4.00 -9.48 -8.06
N TYR A 172 5.06 -8.69 -8.12
CA TYR A 172 5.60 -8.12 -9.35
C TYR A 172 6.85 -8.88 -9.84
N LYS A 173 7.77 -9.20 -8.93
CA LYS A 173 8.99 -9.97 -9.21
C LYS A 173 9.50 -10.68 -7.97
N GLU A 174 10.41 -11.64 -8.14
CA GLU A 174 11.08 -12.34 -7.06
C GLU A 174 12.18 -11.47 -6.44
N TRP A 175 11.84 -10.78 -5.36
CA TRP A 175 12.77 -9.92 -4.63
C TRP A 175 13.84 -10.67 -3.85
N GLY A 176 13.59 -11.93 -3.50
CA GLY A 176 14.56 -12.77 -2.75
C GLY A 176 15.84 -13.09 -3.51
N ALA A 177 15.89 -12.85 -4.83
CA ALA A 177 17.08 -12.98 -5.66
C ALA A 177 17.89 -11.66 -5.76
N GLU A 178 17.39 -10.56 -5.18
CA GLU A 178 18.06 -9.26 -5.20
C GLU A 178 19.01 -9.14 -3.99
N PRO A 179 20.32 -9.22 -4.19
CA PRO A 179 21.29 -9.16 -3.07
C PRO A 179 21.40 -7.79 -2.42
N GLU A 180 20.63 -6.81 -2.91
CA GLU A 180 20.74 -5.40 -2.54
C GLU A 180 19.51 -4.85 -1.81
N LEU A 181 18.57 -5.69 -1.37
CA LEU A 181 17.48 -5.22 -0.53
C LEU A 181 18.02 -4.76 0.83
N PRO A 182 17.59 -3.58 1.33
CA PRO A 182 17.95 -3.13 2.68
C PRO A 182 17.48 -4.11 3.76
N ASP A 183 18.22 -4.20 4.88
CA ASP A 183 17.96 -5.14 5.98
C ASP A 183 16.57 -4.96 6.63
N ASN A 184 16.00 -3.75 6.56
CA ASN A 184 14.67 -3.44 7.07
C ASN A 184 13.53 -3.70 6.08
N VAL A 185 13.82 -4.38 4.95
CA VAL A 185 12.81 -4.78 3.97
C VAL A 185 12.48 -6.25 4.12
N THR A 186 11.21 -6.55 4.38
CA THR A 186 10.67 -7.92 4.45
C THR A 186 9.81 -8.22 3.22
N VAL A 187 10.04 -9.37 2.60
CA VAL A 187 9.27 -9.81 1.42
C VAL A 187 8.31 -10.91 1.80
N PHE A 188 7.01 -10.65 1.67
CA PHE A 188 5.96 -11.66 1.79
C PHE A 188 5.73 -12.37 0.46
N LYS A 189 5.50 -13.68 0.49
CA LYS A 189 5.22 -14.47 -0.71
C LYS A 189 3.72 -14.54 -0.98
N VAL A 190 3.29 -13.94 -2.08
CA VAL A 190 1.92 -14.04 -2.61
C VAL A 190 1.79 -15.27 -3.51
N PHE A 191 2.83 -15.57 -4.27
CA PHE A 191 2.94 -16.77 -5.09
C PHE A 191 3.93 -17.74 -4.43
N ARG A 192 3.55 -19.01 -4.41
CA ARG A 192 4.39 -20.12 -3.94
C ARG A 192 5.19 -20.69 -5.09
#